data_70efc25c7fb617c29e17e080a3110e89
#
_entry.id   70efc25c7fb617c29e17e080a3110e89
#
_cell.length_a   1.000
_cell.length_b   1.000
_cell.length_c   1.000
_cell.angle_alpha   90.00
_cell.angle_beta   90.00
_cell.angle_gamma   90.00
#
_symmetry.space_group_name_H-M   'P 1'
#
loop_
_entity.id
_entity.type
_entity.pdbx_description
1 polymer ?
#
loop_
_entity_poly.entity_id
_entity_poly.type
_entity_poly.pdbx_seq_one_letter_code
_entity_poly.pdbx_strand_id
1 'polypeptide(L)'
;MAQDTAIKSTSSQMLLSFNMKNIDTLFPGFMLGDFALMHGLSSVLPLSLLLAVKAQLPYQLGGLESSTVFVDGGNTFQLYRTSRIARLNGLSPKKVLTRIFISRAFTAHQMTAIILEKLEETVKKFDAKIVILSDFTGLYLDKDIQPEEAKSIFTHVATYLSRFAEQAKVVVLATCPPHYYSRRNAFFHAVACSRSNVTISIQEKRLSCAGQQFVLEKHPLLRPGSVDFPSENLKLNDFDEADQ
;
A
#
# COMPACT_ATOMS: atom_id res chain seq x y z
N MET A 1 4.67 38.31 5.97
CA MET A 1 5.99 37.85 5.52
C MET A 1 6.70 37.18 6.69
N ALA A 2 6.35 35.96 7.05
CA ALA A 2 7.10 35.13 8.02
C ALA A 2 6.39 33.75 8.18
N GLN A 3 6.30 32.91 7.13
CA GLN A 3 5.81 31.54 7.22
C GLN A 3 6.47 30.58 6.21
N ASP A 4 7.46 31.03 5.43
CA ASP A 4 8.07 30.21 4.36
C ASP A 4 9.46 29.61 4.72
N THR A 5 9.87 29.61 5.99
CA THR A 5 11.27 29.29 6.33
C THR A 5 11.44 28.01 7.18
N ALA A 6 10.41 27.20 7.39
CA ALA A 6 10.47 26.06 8.31
C ALA A 6 10.63 24.67 7.66
N ILE A 7 10.77 24.54 6.33
CA ILE A 7 10.87 23.23 5.66
C ILE A 7 12.27 22.96 5.06
N LYS A 8 13.26 23.78 5.34
CA LYS A 8 14.61 23.67 4.70
C LYS A 8 15.75 23.18 5.59
N SER A 9 15.50 22.34 6.58
CA SER A 9 16.59 21.63 7.27
C SER A 9 16.14 20.35 7.96
N THR A 10 15.60 19.41 7.19
CA THR A 10 15.46 18.04 7.71
C THR A 10 16.30 17.15 6.80
N SER A 11 17.31 16.46 7.40
CA SER A 11 18.06 15.35 6.82
C SER A 11 17.22 14.63 5.78
N SER A 12 17.79 14.28 4.61
CA SER A 12 17.10 13.59 3.52
C SER A 12 16.43 12.30 4.03
N GLN A 13 15.21 12.44 4.54
CA GLN A 13 14.42 11.29 4.96
C GLN A 13 14.13 10.47 3.72
N MET A 14 14.45 9.18 3.79
CA MET A 14 14.14 8.22 2.74
C MET A 14 12.61 8.06 2.66
N LEU A 15 12.03 8.56 1.58
CA LEU A 15 10.58 8.53 1.34
C LEU A 15 10.28 7.67 0.11
N LEU A 16 9.29 6.78 0.22
CA LEU A 16 8.72 6.10 -0.93
C LEU A 16 7.59 6.95 -1.50
N SER A 17 7.85 7.62 -2.62
CA SER A 17 6.90 8.53 -3.28
C SER A 17 6.11 7.84 -4.40
N PHE A 18 4.91 8.36 -4.67
CA PHE A 18 4.17 8.00 -5.88
C PHE A 18 4.80 8.61 -7.14
N ASN A 19 5.65 9.64 -7.02
CA ASN A 19 6.21 10.45 -8.11
C ASN A 19 5.11 11.01 -9.02
N MET A 20 4.05 11.50 -8.40
CA MET A 20 2.93 12.17 -9.04
C MET A 20 2.80 13.57 -8.44
N LYS A 21 3.15 14.62 -9.21
CA LYS A 21 3.27 15.98 -8.72
C LYS A 21 2.12 16.45 -7.81
N ASN A 22 0.87 16.17 -8.19
CA ASN A 22 -0.29 16.57 -7.39
C ASN A 22 -0.34 15.84 -6.06
N ILE A 23 -0.10 14.52 -6.08
CA ILE A 23 -0.10 13.69 -4.88
C ILE A 23 1.08 14.07 -3.97
N ASP A 24 2.27 14.19 -4.53
CA ASP A 24 3.50 14.46 -3.76
C ASP A 24 3.47 15.84 -3.08
N THR A 25 2.67 16.79 -3.59
CA THR A 25 2.43 18.08 -2.93
C THR A 25 1.64 17.93 -1.62
N LEU A 26 0.68 17.00 -1.59
CA LEU A 26 -0.13 16.71 -0.39
C LEU A 26 0.55 15.66 0.50
N PHE A 27 1.11 14.62 -0.12
CA PHE A 27 1.72 13.48 0.53
C PHE A 27 3.05 13.14 -0.15
N PRO A 28 4.19 13.61 0.37
CA PRO A 28 5.50 13.42 -0.24
C PRO A 28 5.95 11.97 -0.34
N GLY A 29 5.42 11.09 0.51
CA GLY A 29 5.71 9.66 0.48
C GLY A 29 5.67 9.00 1.85
N PHE A 30 5.80 7.68 1.84
CA PHE A 30 5.85 6.85 3.04
C PHE A 30 7.25 6.87 3.66
N MET A 31 7.32 6.95 4.97
CA MET A 31 8.57 6.87 5.75
C MET A 31 8.82 5.43 6.22
N LEU A 32 10.09 5.08 6.41
CA LEU A 32 10.45 3.82 7.06
C LEU A 32 9.89 3.82 8.49
N GLY A 33 9.13 2.79 8.82
CA GLY A 33 8.39 2.67 10.07
C GLY A 33 6.89 2.93 9.94
N ASP A 34 6.41 3.37 8.76
CA ASP A 34 4.98 3.56 8.54
C ASP A 34 4.24 2.23 8.40
N PHE A 35 3.12 2.13 9.11
CA PHE A 35 2.05 1.19 8.78
C PHE A 35 0.93 1.97 8.09
N ALA A 36 0.87 1.86 6.77
CA ALA A 36 -0.06 2.59 5.92
C ALA A 36 -1.23 1.71 5.48
N LEU A 37 -2.43 2.29 5.46
CA LEU A 37 -3.62 1.70 4.89
C LEU A 37 -4.04 2.48 3.66
N MET A 38 -4.16 1.81 2.51
CA MET A 38 -4.84 2.35 1.32
C MET A 38 -6.16 1.62 1.11
N HIS A 39 -7.27 2.36 1.03
CA HIS A 39 -8.61 1.80 0.87
C HIS A 39 -9.48 2.60 -0.10
N GLY A 40 -10.70 2.12 -0.37
CA GLY A 40 -11.66 2.77 -1.25
C GLY A 40 -11.81 2.04 -2.58
N LEU A 41 -11.63 2.71 -3.70
CA LEU A 41 -11.79 2.10 -5.03
C LEU A 41 -10.78 0.98 -5.30
N SER A 42 -11.11 0.08 -6.25
CA SER A 42 -10.23 -1.03 -6.65
C SER A 42 -8.87 -0.58 -7.20
N SER A 43 -8.74 0.68 -7.59
CA SER A 43 -7.48 1.31 -7.98
C SER A 43 -6.38 1.29 -6.90
N VAL A 44 -6.70 1.01 -5.63
CA VAL A 44 -5.69 0.78 -4.59
C VAL A 44 -4.78 -0.43 -4.90
N LEU A 45 -5.29 -1.43 -5.62
CA LEU A 45 -4.52 -2.61 -6.00
C LEU A 45 -3.41 -2.28 -7.03
N PRO A 46 -3.71 -1.68 -8.20
CA PRO A 46 -2.65 -1.26 -9.13
C PRO A 46 -1.70 -0.22 -8.53
N LEU A 47 -2.14 0.62 -7.60
CA LEU A 47 -1.25 1.54 -6.90
C LEU A 47 -0.25 0.81 -5.99
N SER A 48 -0.64 -0.28 -5.36
CA SER A 48 0.29 -1.11 -4.60
C SER A 48 1.36 -1.74 -5.49
N LEU A 49 1.01 -2.20 -6.70
CA LEU A 49 1.98 -2.69 -7.68
C LEU A 49 2.93 -1.57 -8.16
N LEU A 50 2.42 -0.36 -8.35
CA LEU A 50 3.24 0.81 -8.66
C LEU A 50 4.29 1.04 -7.57
N LEU A 51 3.89 1.04 -6.30
CA LEU A 51 4.80 1.24 -5.17
C LEU A 51 5.80 0.09 -5.03
N ALA A 52 5.41 -1.17 -5.34
CA ALA A 52 6.33 -2.30 -5.39
C ALA A 52 7.46 -2.12 -6.41
N VAL A 53 7.15 -1.49 -7.55
CA VAL A 53 8.15 -1.16 -8.58
C VAL A 53 8.97 0.05 -8.17
N LYS A 54 8.31 1.12 -7.69
CA LYS A 54 8.99 2.37 -7.29
C LYS A 54 9.92 2.20 -6.10
N ALA A 55 9.64 1.28 -5.19
CA ALA A 55 10.55 0.96 -4.08
C ALA A 55 11.96 0.53 -4.55
N GLN A 56 12.10 0.06 -5.78
CA GLN A 56 13.37 -0.34 -6.36
C GLN A 56 14.16 0.80 -7.02
N LEU A 57 13.53 1.97 -7.17
CA LEU A 57 14.22 3.17 -7.67
C LEU A 57 15.24 3.70 -6.65
N PRO A 58 16.24 4.47 -7.11
CA PRO A 58 17.13 5.22 -6.23
C PRO A 58 16.38 6.17 -5.30
N TYR A 59 16.95 6.47 -4.13
CA TYR A 59 16.36 7.42 -3.16
C TYR A 59 16.10 8.80 -3.77
N GLN A 60 17.01 9.27 -4.64
CA GLN A 60 16.89 10.56 -5.31
C GLN A 60 15.67 10.62 -6.25
N LEU A 61 15.16 9.47 -6.65
CA LEU A 61 13.97 9.32 -7.48
C LEU A 61 12.74 8.87 -6.67
N GLY A 62 12.76 9.06 -5.35
CA GLY A 62 11.63 8.71 -4.48
C GLY A 62 11.44 7.20 -4.29
N GLY A 63 12.50 6.41 -4.45
CA GLY A 63 12.51 4.98 -4.17
C GLY A 63 13.18 4.64 -2.83
N LEU A 64 13.37 3.36 -2.57
CA LEU A 64 14.03 2.83 -1.37
C LEU A 64 15.27 1.99 -1.70
N GLU A 65 15.63 1.86 -2.98
CA GLU A 65 16.69 0.96 -3.50
C GLU A 65 16.54 -0.48 -3.01
N SER A 66 15.30 -0.92 -2.75
CA SER A 66 14.98 -2.10 -1.96
C SER A 66 14.19 -3.13 -2.73
N SER A 67 14.30 -4.38 -2.30
CA SER A 67 13.34 -5.44 -2.65
C SER A 67 11.98 -5.19 -2.00
N THR A 68 10.95 -5.86 -2.52
CA THR A 68 9.58 -5.80 -2.00
C THR A 68 9.14 -7.19 -1.53
N VAL A 69 8.61 -7.30 -0.33
CA VAL A 69 7.84 -8.46 0.11
C VAL A 69 6.37 -8.19 -0.18
N PHE A 70 5.73 -9.08 -0.95
CA PHE A 70 4.34 -8.94 -1.37
C PHE A 70 3.52 -10.11 -0.83
N VAL A 71 2.65 -9.86 0.14
CA VAL A 71 1.72 -10.85 0.69
C VAL A 71 0.38 -10.68 -0.02
N ASP A 72 0.04 -11.66 -0.85
CA ASP A 72 -1.10 -11.62 -1.75
C ASP A 72 -2.29 -12.39 -1.17
N GLY A 73 -3.23 -11.67 -0.55
CA GLY A 73 -4.45 -12.25 0.03
C GLY A 73 -5.63 -12.36 -0.95
N GLY A 74 -5.62 -11.56 -2.01
CA GLY A 74 -6.73 -11.49 -2.97
C GLY A 74 -6.42 -12.09 -4.35
N ASN A 75 -5.26 -12.75 -4.52
CA ASN A 75 -4.76 -13.17 -5.83
C ASN A 75 -4.67 -11.99 -6.83
N THR A 76 -4.18 -10.87 -6.34
CA THR A 76 -4.21 -9.57 -7.03
C THR A 76 -2.91 -9.24 -7.77
N PHE A 77 -1.83 -10.01 -7.53
CA PHE A 77 -0.55 -9.75 -8.18
C PHE A 77 -0.64 -10.05 -9.68
N GLN A 78 -0.38 -9.03 -10.49
CA GLN A 78 -0.44 -9.10 -11.96
C GLN A 78 0.95 -8.90 -12.55
N LEU A 79 1.55 -9.99 -13.04
CA LEU A 79 2.91 -10.01 -13.60
C LEU A 79 3.05 -9.06 -14.79
N TYR A 80 2.11 -9.11 -15.73
CA TYR A 80 2.18 -8.27 -16.95
C TYR A 80 2.03 -6.78 -16.63
N ARG A 81 1.09 -6.42 -15.73
CA ARG A 81 0.92 -5.05 -15.26
C ARG A 81 2.18 -4.54 -14.55
N THR A 82 2.75 -5.33 -13.65
CA THR A 82 4.00 -5.01 -12.96
C THR A 82 5.15 -4.80 -13.96
N SER A 83 5.26 -5.66 -14.98
CA SER A 83 6.24 -5.53 -16.06
C SER A 83 6.07 -4.25 -16.86
N ARG A 84 4.83 -3.86 -17.16
CA ARG A 84 4.50 -2.59 -17.86
C ARG A 84 4.87 -1.39 -16.99
N ILE A 85 4.51 -1.40 -15.71
CA ILE A 85 4.88 -0.34 -14.75
C ILE A 85 6.40 -0.19 -14.68
N ALA A 86 7.15 -1.30 -14.64
CA ALA A 86 8.60 -1.27 -14.64
C ALA A 86 9.16 -0.53 -15.86
N ARG A 87 8.69 -0.86 -17.08
CA ARG A 87 9.11 -0.17 -18.31
C ARG A 87 8.79 1.32 -18.30
N LEU A 88 7.60 1.71 -17.84
CA LEU A 88 7.18 3.12 -17.74
C LEU A 88 8.05 3.92 -16.75
N ASN A 89 8.67 3.25 -15.78
CA ASN A 89 9.61 3.87 -14.84
C ASN A 89 11.11 3.68 -15.26
N GLY A 90 11.37 3.28 -16.51
CA GLY A 90 12.74 3.11 -17.02
C GLY A 90 13.48 1.91 -16.43
N LEU A 91 12.78 0.96 -15.79
CA LEU A 91 13.36 -0.21 -15.16
C LEU A 91 13.24 -1.46 -16.06
N SER A 92 14.19 -2.37 -15.94
CA SER A 92 14.11 -3.67 -16.59
C SER A 92 13.07 -4.56 -15.89
N PRO A 93 12.00 -5.02 -16.59
CA PRO A 93 10.99 -5.88 -15.99
C PRO A 93 11.58 -7.13 -15.34
N LYS A 94 12.54 -7.78 -15.99
CA LYS A 94 13.21 -8.98 -15.47
C LYS A 94 13.87 -8.69 -14.12
N LYS A 95 14.63 -7.58 -14.02
CA LYS A 95 15.27 -7.18 -12.76
C LYS A 95 14.26 -6.83 -11.68
N VAL A 96 13.18 -6.12 -12.04
CA VAL A 96 12.13 -5.75 -11.09
C VAL A 96 11.43 -6.98 -10.53
N LEU A 97 11.02 -7.91 -11.39
CA LEU A 97 10.30 -9.11 -10.97
C LEU A 97 11.14 -10.04 -10.08
N THR A 98 12.46 -10.10 -10.27
CA THR A 98 13.34 -10.90 -9.39
C THR A 98 13.55 -10.28 -8.01
N ARG A 99 13.09 -9.05 -7.78
CA ARG A 99 13.18 -8.34 -6.49
C ARG A 99 11.82 -8.15 -5.82
N ILE A 100 10.76 -8.78 -6.33
CA ILE A 100 9.43 -8.83 -5.68
C ILE A 100 9.21 -10.26 -5.21
N PHE A 101 9.20 -10.47 -3.90
CA PHE A 101 9.04 -11.78 -3.27
C PHE A 101 7.59 -11.95 -2.83
N ILE A 102 6.90 -12.87 -3.49
CA ILE A 102 5.45 -13.04 -3.34
C ILE A 102 5.17 -14.25 -2.44
N SER A 103 4.39 -14.02 -1.39
CA SER A 103 3.78 -15.07 -0.57
C SER A 103 2.27 -14.99 -0.74
N ARG A 104 1.63 -16.04 -1.25
CA ARG A 104 0.20 -16.06 -1.47
C ARG A 104 -0.52 -16.81 -0.36
N ALA A 105 -1.60 -16.22 0.14
CA ALA A 105 -2.51 -16.84 1.08
C ALA A 105 -3.87 -17.09 0.43
N PHE A 106 -4.51 -18.19 0.77
CA PHE A 106 -5.83 -18.60 0.30
C PHE A 106 -6.84 -18.69 1.44
N THR A 107 -6.39 -18.59 2.68
CA THR A 107 -7.23 -18.57 3.89
C THR A 107 -6.72 -17.54 4.88
N ALA A 108 -7.60 -17.10 5.79
CA ALA A 108 -7.24 -16.20 6.89
C ALA A 108 -6.11 -16.76 7.77
N HIS A 109 -6.12 -18.07 8.04
CA HIS A 109 -5.08 -18.71 8.83
C HIS A 109 -3.72 -18.73 8.12
N GLN A 110 -3.70 -18.97 6.80
CA GLN A 110 -2.46 -18.89 6.02
C GLN A 110 -1.91 -17.46 5.99
N MET A 111 -2.78 -16.45 5.80
CA MET A 111 -2.39 -15.03 5.86
C MET A 111 -1.77 -14.70 7.21
N THR A 112 -2.42 -15.14 8.29
CA THR A 112 -1.97 -14.93 9.66
C THR A 112 -0.61 -15.59 9.90
N ALA A 113 -0.41 -16.84 9.50
CA ALA A 113 0.86 -17.54 9.65
C ALA A 113 1.99 -16.88 8.83
N ILE A 114 1.72 -16.44 7.60
CA ILE A 114 2.71 -15.70 6.80
C ILE A 114 3.14 -14.42 7.53
N ILE A 115 2.18 -13.68 8.11
CA ILE A 115 2.48 -12.40 8.77
C ILE A 115 3.18 -12.61 10.12
N LEU A 116 2.64 -13.47 11.00
CA LEU A 116 3.14 -13.58 12.37
C LEU A 116 4.39 -14.45 12.49
N GLU A 117 4.57 -15.45 11.62
CA GLU A 117 5.64 -16.44 11.77
C GLU A 117 6.79 -16.27 10.77
N LYS A 118 6.51 -15.74 9.55
CA LYS A 118 7.49 -15.74 8.44
C LYS A 118 7.90 -14.36 7.96
N LEU A 119 7.12 -13.32 8.25
CA LEU A 119 7.33 -11.99 7.67
C LEU A 119 8.69 -11.40 8.06
N GLU A 120 9.04 -11.47 9.33
CA GLU A 120 10.28 -10.90 9.84
C GLU A 120 11.53 -11.55 9.23
N GLU A 121 11.54 -12.89 9.15
CA GLU A 121 12.61 -13.64 8.50
C GLU A 121 12.70 -13.29 7.00
N THR A 122 11.55 -13.21 6.32
CA THR A 122 11.47 -12.90 4.88
C THR A 122 12.01 -11.49 4.60
N VAL A 123 11.63 -10.51 5.40
CA VAL A 123 12.10 -9.12 5.26
C VAL A 123 13.61 -9.04 5.47
N LYS A 124 14.14 -9.70 6.50
CA LYS A 124 15.60 -9.75 6.75
C LYS A 124 16.36 -10.48 5.63
N LYS A 125 15.85 -11.63 5.19
CA LYS A 125 16.48 -12.47 4.14
C LYS A 125 16.65 -11.72 2.82
N PHE A 126 15.68 -10.90 2.44
CA PHE A 126 15.68 -10.20 1.15
C PHE A 126 16.03 -8.71 1.25
N ASP A 127 16.44 -8.24 2.43
CA ASP A 127 16.75 -6.84 2.71
C ASP A 127 15.65 -5.91 2.20
N ALA A 128 14.39 -6.26 2.49
CA ALA A 128 13.23 -5.54 2.00
C ALA A 128 12.88 -4.38 2.94
N LYS A 129 12.70 -3.18 2.38
CA LYS A 129 12.25 -1.98 3.12
C LYS A 129 10.79 -1.69 2.94
N ILE A 130 10.09 -2.51 2.14
CA ILE A 130 8.65 -2.43 1.96
C ILE A 130 8.00 -3.81 1.99
N VAL A 131 6.90 -3.90 2.72
CA VAL A 131 5.97 -5.02 2.75
C VAL A 131 4.63 -4.53 2.24
N ILE A 132 4.06 -5.22 1.25
CA ILE A 132 2.73 -4.94 0.73
C ILE A 132 1.81 -6.09 1.08
N LEU A 133 0.69 -5.78 1.74
CA LEU A 133 -0.38 -6.72 2.08
C LEU A 133 -1.55 -6.40 1.15
N SER A 134 -1.71 -7.21 0.10
CA SER A 134 -2.75 -6.96 -0.89
C SER A 134 -4.05 -7.65 -0.50
N ASP A 135 -5.15 -6.90 -0.54
CA ASP A 135 -6.47 -7.32 -0.05
C ASP A 135 -6.43 -7.84 1.40
N PHE A 136 -5.96 -6.98 2.29
CA PHE A 136 -5.67 -7.33 3.68
C PHE A 136 -6.89 -7.84 4.45
N THR A 137 -8.10 -7.36 4.12
CA THR A 137 -9.33 -7.75 4.82
C THR A 137 -10.05 -8.94 4.20
N GLY A 138 -9.86 -9.21 2.91
CA GLY A 138 -10.68 -10.12 2.12
C GLY A 138 -10.79 -11.52 2.70
N LEU A 139 -9.66 -12.16 3.02
CA LEU A 139 -9.64 -13.52 3.56
C LEU A 139 -10.30 -13.65 4.95
N TYR A 140 -10.27 -12.58 5.75
CA TYR A 140 -10.94 -12.57 7.06
C TYR A 140 -12.46 -12.38 6.96
N LEU A 141 -12.99 -12.06 5.77
CA LEU A 141 -14.42 -11.97 5.49
C LEU A 141 -15.03 -13.34 5.11
N ASP A 142 -14.20 -14.35 4.90
CA ASP A 142 -14.65 -15.70 4.56
C ASP A 142 -15.65 -16.24 5.60
N LYS A 143 -16.68 -16.94 5.11
CA LYS A 143 -17.73 -17.54 5.93
C LYS A 143 -17.25 -18.75 6.71
N ASP A 144 -16.20 -19.40 6.25
CA ASP A 144 -15.63 -20.60 6.86
C ASP A 144 -14.92 -20.34 8.19
N ILE A 145 -14.57 -19.07 8.47
CA ILE A 145 -14.02 -18.66 9.77
C ILE A 145 -15.08 -18.04 10.65
N GLN A 146 -15.15 -18.47 11.91
CA GLN A 146 -16.09 -17.95 12.89
C GLN A 146 -15.89 -16.43 13.08
N PRO A 147 -16.98 -15.63 13.17
CA PRO A 147 -16.85 -14.16 13.22
C PRO A 147 -15.99 -13.64 14.36
N GLU A 148 -16.12 -14.20 15.55
CA GLU A 148 -15.37 -13.75 16.73
C GLU A 148 -13.90 -14.16 16.66
N GLU A 149 -13.61 -15.33 16.13
CA GLU A 149 -12.25 -15.79 15.85
C GLU A 149 -11.56 -14.86 14.83
N ALA A 150 -12.23 -14.57 13.72
CA ALA A 150 -11.70 -13.66 12.70
C ALA A 150 -11.41 -12.27 13.25
N LYS A 151 -12.28 -11.72 14.10
CA LYS A 151 -12.06 -10.42 14.75
C LYS A 151 -10.85 -10.44 15.67
N SER A 152 -10.70 -11.49 16.47
CA SER A 152 -9.58 -11.65 17.38
C SER A 152 -8.26 -11.75 16.62
N ILE A 153 -8.19 -12.64 15.63
CA ILE A 153 -6.99 -12.86 14.81
C ILE A 153 -6.63 -11.59 14.05
N PHE A 154 -7.59 -10.96 13.37
CA PHE A 154 -7.34 -9.73 12.60
C PHE A 154 -6.82 -8.59 13.46
N THR A 155 -7.39 -8.42 14.66
CA THR A 155 -6.94 -7.38 15.60
C THR A 155 -5.50 -7.65 16.05
N HIS A 156 -5.15 -8.92 16.31
CA HIS A 156 -3.79 -9.32 16.66
C HIS A 156 -2.81 -9.03 15.53
N VAL A 157 -3.14 -9.45 14.30
CA VAL A 157 -2.33 -9.22 13.10
C VAL A 157 -2.12 -7.73 12.84
N ALA A 158 -3.17 -6.92 12.87
CA ALA A 158 -3.06 -5.47 12.64
C ALA A 158 -2.20 -4.78 13.71
N THR A 159 -2.30 -5.23 14.97
CA THR A 159 -1.47 -4.72 16.07
C THR A 159 -0.01 -5.13 15.90
N TYR A 160 0.25 -6.37 15.48
CA TYR A 160 1.61 -6.84 15.16
C TYR A 160 2.23 -6.01 14.04
N LEU A 161 1.51 -5.79 12.93
CA LEU A 161 2.02 -5.05 11.78
C LEU A 161 2.41 -3.60 12.13
N SER A 162 1.62 -2.94 12.98
CA SER A 162 1.95 -1.58 13.45
C SER A 162 3.29 -1.54 14.19
N ARG A 163 3.50 -2.49 15.11
CA ARG A 163 4.77 -2.60 15.86
C ARG A 163 5.93 -3.04 14.97
N PHE A 164 5.66 -4.00 14.10
CA PHE A 164 6.66 -4.55 13.18
C PHE A 164 7.21 -3.47 12.24
N ALA A 165 6.36 -2.65 11.64
CA ALA A 165 6.78 -1.55 10.78
C ALA A 165 7.78 -0.62 11.49
N GLU A 166 7.44 -0.20 12.71
CA GLU A 166 8.26 0.69 13.52
C GLU A 166 9.60 0.05 13.95
N GLN A 167 9.56 -1.20 14.42
CA GLN A 167 10.74 -1.91 14.93
C GLN A 167 11.70 -2.32 13.82
N ALA A 168 11.18 -2.87 12.72
CA ALA A 168 11.97 -3.30 11.57
C ALA A 168 12.41 -2.15 10.66
N LYS A 169 11.89 -0.92 10.88
CA LYS A 169 12.14 0.25 10.02
C LYS A 169 11.82 -0.03 8.54
N VAL A 170 10.64 -0.58 8.30
CA VAL A 170 10.11 -0.87 6.97
C VAL A 170 8.78 -0.17 6.75
N VAL A 171 8.44 0.12 5.51
CA VAL A 171 7.08 0.53 5.15
C VAL A 171 6.21 -0.72 5.09
N VAL A 172 5.13 -0.77 5.86
CA VAL A 172 4.07 -1.77 5.72
C VAL A 172 2.88 -1.10 5.07
N LEU A 173 2.51 -1.53 3.87
CA LEU A 173 1.38 -1.01 3.12
C LEU A 173 0.30 -2.07 2.99
N ALA A 174 -0.84 -1.88 3.66
CA ALA A 174 -2.02 -2.71 3.49
C ALA A 174 -3.01 -2.08 2.50
N THR A 175 -3.56 -2.87 1.60
CA THR A 175 -4.65 -2.43 0.73
C THR A 175 -5.96 -3.10 1.09
N CYS A 176 -7.03 -2.31 1.11
CA CYS A 176 -8.40 -2.78 1.33
C CYS A 176 -9.27 -2.31 0.15
N PRO A 177 -9.39 -3.11 -0.93
CA PRO A 177 -10.33 -2.84 -2.01
C PRO A 177 -11.77 -2.95 -1.50
N PRO A 178 -12.76 -2.47 -2.28
CA PRO A 178 -14.15 -2.55 -1.86
C PRO A 178 -14.63 -4.00 -1.77
N HIS A 179 -15.22 -4.33 -0.63
CA HIS A 179 -15.94 -5.58 -0.38
C HIS A 179 -17.41 -5.29 -0.08
N TYR A 180 -18.26 -6.31 -0.14
CA TYR A 180 -19.66 -6.16 0.25
C TYR A 180 -19.79 -5.60 1.65
N TYR A 181 -20.70 -4.63 1.83
CA TYR A 181 -20.95 -4.05 3.13
C TYR A 181 -21.47 -5.11 4.11
N SER A 182 -20.78 -5.24 5.24
CA SER A 182 -21.19 -6.05 6.37
C SER A 182 -20.64 -5.46 7.65
N ARG A 183 -21.27 -5.76 8.80
CA ARG A 183 -20.75 -5.33 10.12
C ARG A 183 -19.32 -5.85 10.35
N ARG A 184 -19.01 -7.04 9.83
CA ARG A 184 -17.68 -7.66 9.92
C ARG A 184 -16.65 -6.88 9.09
N ASN A 185 -16.99 -6.50 7.86
CA ASN A 185 -16.11 -5.68 7.03
C ASN A 185 -15.87 -4.30 7.66
N ALA A 186 -16.93 -3.64 8.15
CA ALA A 186 -16.80 -2.36 8.85
C ALA A 186 -15.89 -2.46 10.09
N PHE A 187 -15.97 -3.55 10.85
CA PHE A 187 -15.09 -3.80 11.99
C PHE A 187 -13.62 -3.92 11.55
N PHE A 188 -13.30 -4.74 10.54
CA PHE A 188 -11.93 -4.91 10.06
C PHE A 188 -11.36 -3.62 9.51
N HIS A 189 -12.16 -2.87 8.75
CA HIS A 189 -11.75 -1.56 8.26
C HIS A 189 -11.44 -0.59 9.43
N ALA A 190 -12.31 -0.50 10.43
CA ALA A 190 -12.09 0.35 11.61
C ALA A 190 -10.81 -0.05 12.38
N VAL A 191 -10.56 -1.35 12.56
CA VAL A 191 -9.33 -1.85 13.20
C VAL A 191 -8.11 -1.48 12.37
N ALA A 192 -8.12 -1.71 11.05
CA ALA A 192 -7.01 -1.37 10.17
C ALA A 192 -6.71 0.14 10.20
N CYS A 193 -7.72 1.01 10.09
CA CYS A 193 -7.58 2.47 10.22
C CYS A 193 -7.04 2.90 11.59
N SER A 194 -7.47 2.23 12.68
CA SER A 194 -7.02 2.59 14.03
C SER A 194 -5.55 2.24 14.25
N ARG A 195 -5.07 1.15 13.67
CA ARG A 195 -3.69 0.65 13.84
C ARG A 195 -2.70 1.26 12.85
N SER A 196 -3.14 1.71 11.68
CA SER A 196 -2.29 2.43 10.74
C SER A 196 -1.96 3.84 11.28
N ASN A 197 -0.75 4.33 11.00
CA ASN A 197 -0.38 5.72 11.25
C ASN A 197 -0.57 6.60 10.02
N VAL A 198 -0.63 6.00 8.82
CA VAL A 198 -0.98 6.67 7.57
C VAL A 198 -2.25 6.03 6.99
N THR A 199 -3.26 6.82 6.64
CA THR A 199 -4.48 6.34 5.99
C THR A 199 -4.77 7.17 4.77
N ILE A 200 -4.91 6.48 3.64
CA ILE A 200 -5.17 7.06 2.33
C ILE A 200 -6.40 6.40 1.74
N SER A 201 -7.35 7.19 1.24
CA SER A 201 -8.46 6.64 0.47
C SER A 201 -8.45 7.13 -0.98
N ILE A 202 -8.88 6.25 -1.88
CA ILE A 202 -9.13 6.57 -3.28
C ILE A 202 -10.64 6.57 -3.48
N GLN A 203 -11.18 7.72 -3.88
CA GLN A 203 -12.63 7.97 -3.97
C GLN A 203 -13.01 8.48 -5.35
N GLU A 204 -14.28 8.29 -5.72
CA GLU A 204 -14.83 8.98 -6.87
C GLU A 204 -15.02 10.48 -6.58
N LYS A 205 -14.79 11.31 -7.58
CA LYS A 205 -14.99 12.75 -7.46
C LYS A 205 -16.48 13.07 -7.48
N ARG A 206 -17.00 13.68 -6.42
CA ARG A 206 -18.44 13.94 -6.22
C ARG A 206 -19.07 14.93 -7.19
N LEU A 207 -18.31 15.78 -7.89
CA LEU A 207 -18.82 16.96 -8.60
C LEU A 207 -18.45 17.04 -10.08
N SER A 208 -17.78 16.07 -10.69
CA SER A 208 -17.48 16.09 -12.11
C SER A 208 -17.59 14.70 -12.73
N CYS A 209 -18.05 14.67 -13.98
CA CYS A 209 -18.12 13.44 -14.76
C CYS A 209 -16.75 12.78 -14.87
N ALA A 210 -16.59 11.61 -14.29
CA ALA A 210 -15.41 10.74 -14.31
C ALA A 210 -14.10 11.37 -13.74
N GLY A 211 -13.71 10.93 -12.56
CA GLY A 211 -12.42 11.26 -11.96
C GLY A 211 -12.29 10.63 -10.58
N GLN A 212 -11.06 10.36 -10.19
CA GLN A 212 -10.74 9.85 -8.86
C GLN A 212 -10.01 10.93 -8.05
N GLN A 213 -10.18 10.88 -6.74
CA GLN A 213 -9.44 11.71 -5.79
C GLN A 213 -8.57 10.84 -4.90
N PHE A 214 -7.35 11.30 -4.68
CA PHE A 214 -6.48 10.83 -3.62
C PHE A 214 -6.76 11.66 -2.37
N VAL A 215 -7.14 11.00 -1.29
CA VAL A 215 -7.48 11.64 -0.02
C VAL A 215 -6.53 11.14 1.06
N LEU A 216 -5.77 12.05 1.64
CA LEU A 216 -4.99 11.77 2.86
C LEU A 216 -5.91 11.99 4.05
N GLU A 217 -6.28 10.91 4.73
CA GLU A 217 -7.22 10.95 5.88
C GLU A 217 -6.48 11.07 7.21
N LYS A 218 -5.32 10.41 7.32
CA LYS A 218 -4.52 10.38 8.55
C LYS A 218 -3.04 10.34 8.22
N HIS A 219 -2.26 11.16 8.93
CA HIS A 219 -0.80 11.14 8.87
C HIS A 219 -0.24 11.76 10.16
N PRO A 220 0.89 11.26 10.71
CA PRO A 220 1.45 11.77 11.96
C PRO A 220 1.94 13.23 11.88
N LEU A 221 2.34 13.70 10.69
CA LEU A 221 2.97 15.01 10.50
C LEU A 221 2.20 15.93 9.53
N LEU A 222 1.37 15.40 8.64
CA LEU A 222 0.67 16.16 7.61
C LEU A 222 -0.80 16.34 7.97
N ARG A 223 -1.39 17.43 7.48
CA ARG A 223 -2.82 17.66 7.63
C ARG A 223 -3.61 16.83 6.61
N PRO A 224 -4.79 16.32 6.97
CA PRO A 224 -5.71 15.71 6.03
C PRO A 224 -6.04 16.65 4.86
N GLY A 225 -6.21 16.08 3.68
CA GLY A 225 -6.51 16.84 2.47
C GLY A 225 -6.80 15.92 1.29
N SER A 226 -7.16 16.51 0.16
CA SER A 226 -7.43 15.76 -1.06
C SER A 226 -6.87 16.47 -2.29
N VAL A 227 -6.46 15.67 -3.27
CA VAL A 227 -6.04 16.13 -4.59
C VAL A 227 -6.65 15.25 -5.67
N ASP A 228 -6.85 15.83 -6.86
CA ASP A 228 -7.31 15.05 -8.00
C ASP A 228 -6.23 14.06 -8.45
N PHE A 229 -6.66 12.86 -8.77
CA PHE A 229 -5.79 11.88 -9.39
C PHE A 229 -5.40 12.40 -10.78
N PRO A 230 -4.11 12.41 -11.15
CA PRO A 230 -3.68 12.91 -12.44
C PRO A 230 -4.25 12.01 -13.56
N SER A 231 -5.10 12.60 -14.40
CA SER A 231 -5.74 11.90 -15.53
C SER A 231 -4.77 11.52 -16.64
N GLU A 232 -3.58 12.14 -16.70
CA GLU A 232 -2.63 11.98 -17.80
C GLU A 232 -1.57 10.90 -17.61
N ASN A 233 -1.27 10.49 -16.35
CA ASN A 233 -0.14 9.58 -16.05
C ASN A 233 -0.54 8.16 -15.68
N LEU A 234 -1.80 7.90 -15.46
CA LEU A 234 -2.38 6.60 -15.21
C LEU A 234 -3.80 6.62 -15.77
N LYS A 235 -3.95 6.44 -17.05
CA LYS A 235 -5.13 5.76 -17.52
C LYS A 235 -5.04 4.35 -16.94
N LEU A 236 -5.51 4.21 -15.69
CA LEU A 236 -5.63 2.92 -15.01
C LEU A 236 -6.46 1.96 -15.88
N ASN A 237 -7.36 2.51 -16.71
CA ASN A 237 -8.15 1.79 -17.71
C ASN A 237 -7.33 1.33 -18.94
N ASP A 238 -6.22 1.97 -19.30
CA ASP A 238 -5.31 1.45 -20.34
C ASP A 238 -4.63 0.14 -19.90
N PHE A 239 -4.87 -0.27 -18.65
CA PHE A 239 -4.41 -1.55 -18.12
C PHE A 239 -5.42 -2.70 -18.36
N ASP A 240 -6.68 -2.40 -18.63
CA ASP A 240 -7.77 -3.41 -18.75
C ASP A 240 -8.06 -3.85 -20.20
N GLU A 241 -7.62 -3.10 -21.22
CA GLU A 241 -7.94 -3.41 -22.62
C GLU A 241 -6.99 -4.40 -23.32
N ALA A 242 -6.04 -5.00 -22.62
CA ALA A 242 -5.04 -5.91 -23.21
C ALA A 242 -5.33 -7.42 -23.00
N ASP A 243 -6.46 -7.78 -22.40
CA ASP A 243 -6.85 -9.17 -22.13
C ASP A 243 -8.12 -9.60 -22.88
N GLN A 244 -8.31 -9.12 -24.14
CA GLN A 244 -9.29 -9.71 -25.09
C GLN A 244 -8.57 -10.39 -26.24
#